data_0d2cdd2fc1d6d0f38984a51448d15c73
#
_entry.id   0d2cdd2fc1d6d0f38984a51448d15c73
#
_cell.length_a   1.000
_cell.length_b   1.000
_cell.length_c   1.000
_cell.angle_alpha   90.00
_cell.angle_beta   90.00
_cell.angle_gamma   90.00
#
_symmetry.space_group_name_H-M   'P 1'
#
loop_
_entity.id
_entity.type
_entity.pdbx_description
1 polymer ?
#
loop_
_entity_poly.entity_id
_entity_poly.type
_entity_poly.pdbx_seq_one_letter_code
_entity_poly.pdbx_strand_id
1 'polypeptide(L)'
;MTGQPDAVVLHGPPGGDAPLRLGRRVTLYVCGITPYDAAHVGHAFTYVAFDTLVRFLRWRGHEVAYCQNVTDVDDDMLRRAARDGEDYLELARRETAAYLRDMDALNVARPTWLPRATEEVPSMVELAVRLVEAGNAYVVDGTVFFDVTSYPGFGELSGLDHEQQRALLAERGGDPDDPRKRHPLDFVVWQRSEPGEPWWES
;
A
#
# COMPACT_ATOMS: atom_id res chain seq x y z
N MET A 1 -30.80 -26.31 14.95
CA MET A 1 -29.44 -26.68 14.58
C MET A 1 -28.66 -25.36 14.47
N THR A 2 -28.06 -24.90 15.58
CA THR A 2 -27.24 -23.68 15.64
C THR A 2 -25.78 -24.09 15.43
N GLY A 3 -25.44 -24.41 14.17
CA GLY A 3 -24.03 -24.51 13.80
C GLY A 3 -23.43 -23.11 13.85
N GLN A 4 -22.36 -22.92 14.63
CA GLN A 4 -21.49 -21.76 14.42
C GLN A 4 -21.14 -21.74 12.93
N PRO A 5 -21.28 -20.59 12.24
CA PRO A 5 -20.89 -20.53 10.86
C PRO A 5 -19.40 -20.87 10.79
N ASP A 6 -19.06 -21.83 9.91
CA ASP A 6 -17.67 -22.23 9.69
C ASP A 6 -16.78 -20.99 9.56
N ALA A 7 -15.70 -20.94 10.34
CA ALA A 7 -14.80 -19.79 10.36
C ALA A 7 -14.25 -19.54 8.95
N VAL A 8 -14.19 -18.28 8.55
CA VAL A 8 -13.44 -17.91 7.34
C VAL A 8 -11.97 -18.06 7.67
N VAL A 9 -11.29 -18.92 6.95
CA VAL A 9 -9.86 -19.20 7.15
C VAL A 9 -9.11 -18.63 5.95
N LEU A 10 -8.09 -17.82 6.22
CA LEU A 10 -7.13 -17.41 5.19
C LEU A 10 -5.90 -18.31 5.29
N HIS A 11 -5.48 -18.84 4.14
CA HIS A 11 -4.20 -19.48 4.02
C HIS A 11 -3.12 -18.40 4.01
N GLY A 12 -2.32 -18.36 5.05
CA GLY A 12 -1.30 -17.33 5.27
C GLY A 12 0.12 -17.82 4.97
N PRO A 13 1.10 -16.89 4.98
CA PRO A 13 2.53 -17.23 4.95
C PRO A 13 2.95 -18.06 6.17
N PRO A 14 4.22 -18.46 6.33
CA PRO A 14 4.66 -19.53 7.23
C PRO A 14 4.20 -19.33 8.68
N GLY A 15 3.16 -20.01 9.05
CA GLY A 15 2.43 -19.95 10.32
C GLY A 15 1.11 -20.69 10.22
N GLY A 16 0.71 -21.05 9.01
CA GLY A 16 -0.47 -21.86 8.75
C GLY A 16 -1.76 -21.05 8.57
N ASP A 17 -2.84 -21.78 8.48
CA ASP A 17 -4.18 -21.25 8.30
C ASP A 17 -4.64 -20.48 9.53
N ALA A 18 -5.07 -19.25 9.34
CA ALA A 18 -5.57 -18.40 10.41
C ALA A 18 -7.09 -18.18 10.26
N PRO A 19 -7.91 -18.57 11.24
CA PRO A 19 -9.31 -18.22 11.26
C PRO A 19 -9.47 -16.72 11.49
N LEU A 20 -10.21 -16.06 10.61
CA LEU A 20 -10.54 -14.65 10.78
C LEU A 20 -11.56 -14.46 11.90
N ARG A 21 -11.26 -13.58 12.84
CA ARG A 21 -12.21 -13.13 13.86
C ARG A 21 -13.05 -11.98 13.26
N LEU A 22 -14.16 -12.34 12.65
CA LEU A 22 -15.03 -11.40 11.96
C LEU A 22 -16.17 -10.93 12.87
N GLY A 23 -16.32 -9.60 13.00
CA GLY A 23 -17.50 -8.98 13.58
C GLY A 23 -18.61 -8.80 12.52
N ARG A 24 -19.72 -8.15 12.92
CA ARG A 24 -20.77 -7.76 11.97
C ARG A 24 -20.22 -6.86 10.86
N ARG A 25 -19.40 -5.90 11.22
CA ARG A 25 -18.70 -4.99 10.28
C ARG A 25 -17.27 -5.45 10.09
N VAL A 26 -16.87 -5.57 8.83
CA VAL A 26 -15.51 -5.94 8.41
C VAL A 26 -14.94 -4.77 7.61
N THR A 27 -13.75 -4.35 7.97
CA THR A 27 -12.97 -3.40 7.17
C THR A 27 -11.89 -4.15 6.41
N LEU A 28 -11.77 -3.89 5.11
CA LEU A 28 -10.76 -4.46 4.23
C LEU A 28 -10.01 -3.33 3.54
N TYR A 29 -8.70 -3.32 3.69
CA TYR A 29 -7.82 -2.46 2.90
C TYR A 29 -7.01 -3.33 1.93
N VAL A 30 -6.99 -2.92 0.67
CA VAL A 30 -6.17 -3.54 -0.39
C VAL A 30 -5.31 -2.46 -1.01
N CYS A 31 -4.01 -2.69 -1.08
CA CYS A 31 -3.10 -1.80 -1.79
C CYS A 31 -3.60 -1.59 -3.23
N GLY A 32 -3.70 -0.34 -3.61
CA GLY A 32 -4.29 0.05 -4.88
C GLY A 32 -3.29 0.10 -6.03
N ILE A 33 -3.51 1.03 -6.93
CA ILE A 33 -2.71 1.20 -8.13
C ILE A 33 -1.83 2.45 -8.04
N THR A 34 -0.67 2.39 -8.72
CA THR A 34 0.08 3.56 -9.16
C THR A 34 -0.25 3.77 -10.64
N PRO A 35 -1.08 4.77 -10.99
CA PRO A 35 -1.68 4.87 -12.33
C PRO A 35 -0.74 5.57 -13.33
N TYR A 36 0.46 5.02 -13.55
CA TYR A 36 1.43 5.54 -14.52
C TYR A 36 1.34 4.87 -15.88
N ASP A 37 0.66 3.71 -15.99
CA ASP A 37 0.47 2.96 -17.23
C ASP A 37 -0.85 2.17 -17.18
N ALA A 38 -1.23 1.61 -18.32
CA ALA A 38 -2.43 0.79 -18.46
C ALA A 38 -2.43 -0.39 -17.47
N ALA A 39 -3.60 -0.69 -16.91
CA ALA A 39 -3.76 -1.87 -16.09
C ALA A 39 -3.48 -3.14 -16.90
N HIS A 40 -2.90 -4.14 -16.27
CA HIS A 40 -2.61 -5.42 -16.87
C HIS A 40 -3.28 -6.57 -16.10
N VAL A 41 -3.18 -7.78 -16.63
CA VAL A 41 -3.85 -8.97 -16.09
C VAL A 41 -3.46 -9.27 -14.63
N GLY A 42 -2.28 -8.86 -14.18
CA GLY A 42 -1.88 -8.97 -12.78
C GLY A 42 -2.75 -8.12 -11.84
N HIS A 43 -3.08 -6.88 -12.25
CA HIS A 43 -4.03 -6.05 -11.52
C HIS A 43 -5.42 -6.70 -11.49
N ALA A 44 -5.89 -7.18 -12.64
CA ALA A 44 -7.17 -7.88 -12.73
C ALA A 44 -7.23 -9.08 -11.79
N PHE A 45 -6.19 -9.92 -11.77
CA PHE A 45 -6.10 -11.07 -10.86
C PHE A 45 -6.25 -10.65 -9.40
N THR A 46 -5.50 -9.64 -8.97
CA THR A 46 -5.53 -9.15 -7.59
C THR A 46 -6.93 -8.67 -7.20
N TYR A 47 -7.51 -7.79 -8.01
CA TYR A 47 -8.78 -7.15 -7.62
C TYR A 47 -10.00 -8.06 -7.78
N VAL A 48 -10.00 -9.00 -8.73
CA VAL A 48 -11.02 -10.05 -8.81
C VAL A 48 -10.95 -10.98 -7.59
N ALA A 49 -9.75 -11.34 -7.13
CA ALA A 49 -9.59 -12.16 -5.94
C ALA A 49 -10.17 -11.47 -4.69
N PHE A 50 -9.83 -10.19 -4.48
CA PHE A 50 -10.38 -9.43 -3.34
C PHE A 50 -11.88 -9.13 -3.49
N ASP A 51 -12.39 -8.88 -4.70
CA ASP A 51 -13.83 -8.75 -4.95
C ASP A 51 -14.56 -10.04 -4.58
N THR A 52 -13.99 -11.19 -4.92
CA THR A 52 -14.53 -12.50 -4.53
C THR A 52 -14.63 -12.63 -3.01
N LEU A 53 -13.59 -12.22 -2.29
CA LEU A 53 -13.60 -12.21 -0.82
C LEU A 53 -14.67 -11.25 -0.27
N VAL A 54 -14.76 -10.04 -0.81
CA VAL A 54 -15.77 -9.05 -0.41
C VAL A 54 -17.18 -9.59 -0.61
N ARG A 55 -17.46 -10.19 -1.78
CA ARG A 55 -18.78 -10.80 -2.08
C ARG A 55 -19.07 -11.98 -1.17
N PHE A 56 -18.08 -12.82 -0.91
CA PHE A 56 -18.23 -13.95 0.00
C PHE A 56 -18.57 -13.49 1.41
N LEU A 57 -17.86 -12.50 1.95
CA LEU A 57 -18.13 -11.96 3.28
C LEU A 57 -19.53 -11.32 3.36
N ARG A 58 -19.94 -10.58 2.33
CA ARG A 58 -21.30 -10.02 2.25
C ARG A 58 -22.36 -11.10 2.18
N TRP A 59 -22.13 -12.16 1.40
CA TRP A 59 -23.03 -13.32 1.35
C TRP A 59 -23.14 -14.03 2.71
N ARG A 60 -22.06 -14.03 3.50
CA ARG A 60 -22.05 -14.53 4.88
C ARG A 60 -22.76 -13.60 5.88
N GLY A 61 -23.28 -12.47 5.44
CA GLY A 61 -24.04 -11.51 6.25
C GLY A 61 -23.20 -10.42 6.93
N HIS A 62 -21.92 -10.27 6.54
CA HIS A 62 -21.08 -9.19 7.03
C HIS A 62 -21.30 -7.89 6.25
N GLU A 63 -21.22 -6.76 6.94
CA GLU A 63 -21.15 -5.43 6.35
C GLU A 63 -19.68 -5.15 6.02
N VAL A 64 -19.31 -5.19 4.72
CA VAL A 64 -17.91 -5.00 4.31
C VAL A 64 -17.69 -3.59 3.81
N ALA A 65 -16.82 -2.87 4.51
CA ALA A 65 -16.29 -1.58 4.11
C ALA A 65 -14.90 -1.80 3.45
N TYR A 66 -14.84 -1.64 2.14
CA TYR A 66 -13.66 -1.91 1.32
C TYR A 66 -12.98 -0.60 0.92
N CYS A 67 -11.70 -0.47 1.23
CA CYS A 67 -10.84 0.64 0.85
C CYS A 67 -9.73 0.16 -0.08
N GLN A 68 -9.50 0.92 -1.15
CA GLN A 68 -8.39 0.77 -2.07
C GLN A 68 -7.82 2.16 -2.33
N ASN A 69 -6.50 2.34 -2.27
CA ASN A 69 -5.90 3.64 -2.55
C ASN A 69 -5.54 3.83 -4.04
N VAL A 70 -5.28 5.07 -4.41
CA VAL A 70 -4.61 5.46 -5.65
C VAL A 70 -3.34 6.20 -5.28
N THR A 71 -2.20 5.66 -5.69
CA THR A 71 -0.89 6.32 -5.52
C THR A 71 -0.67 7.25 -6.72
N ASP A 72 -1.30 8.42 -6.67
CA ASP A 72 -1.29 9.42 -7.75
C ASP A 72 -0.08 10.37 -7.69
N VAL A 73 0.90 10.06 -6.84
CA VAL A 73 2.24 10.66 -6.81
C VAL A 73 3.25 9.58 -6.46
N ASP A 74 4.24 9.39 -7.31
CA ASP A 74 5.27 8.36 -7.22
C ASP A 74 6.37 8.67 -8.24
N ASP A 75 7.60 8.20 -7.99
CA ASP A 75 8.73 8.44 -8.90
C ASP A 75 8.50 7.91 -10.32
N ASP A 76 7.83 6.74 -10.46
CA ASP A 76 7.48 6.18 -11.76
C ASP A 76 6.50 7.06 -12.53
N MET A 77 5.52 7.64 -11.82
CA MET A 77 4.58 8.58 -12.40
C MET A 77 5.27 9.86 -12.87
N LEU A 78 6.14 10.44 -12.04
CA LEU A 78 6.87 11.66 -12.39
C LEU A 78 7.77 11.43 -13.60
N ARG A 79 8.49 10.30 -13.62
CA ARG A 79 9.33 9.90 -14.78
C ARG A 79 8.50 9.71 -16.05
N ARG A 80 7.33 9.07 -15.94
CA ARG A 80 6.44 8.83 -17.06
C ARG A 80 5.86 10.14 -17.60
N ALA A 81 5.35 11.00 -16.74
CA ALA A 81 4.79 12.29 -17.11
C ALA A 81 5.86 13.20 -17.79
N ALA A 82 7.07 13.26 -17.22
CA ALA A 82 8.18 14.00 -17.80
C ALA A 82 8.59 13.47 -19.19
N ARG A 83 8.64 12.15 -19.37
CA ARG A 83 8.94 11.51 -20.66
C ARG A 83 7.90 11.87 -21.73
N ASP A 84 6.64 11.87 -21.37
CA ASP A 84 5.52 12.07 -22.30
C ASP A 84 5.14 13.57 -22.43
N GLY A 85 5.77 14.46 -21.64
CA GLY A 85 5.53 15.90 -21.69
C GLY A 85 4.16 16.32 -21.17
N GLU A 86 3.59 15.58 -20.22
CA GLU A 86 2.26 15.83 -19.64
C GLU A 86 2.32 16.08 -18.13
N ASP A 87 1.27 16.68 -17.59
CA ASP A 87 1.11 16.85 -16.15
C ASP A 87 0.84 15.49 -15.46
N TYR A 88 1.54 15.21 -14.35
CA TYR A 88 1.43 13.92 -13.67
C TYR A 88 0.04 13.68 -13.05
N LEU A 89 -0.67 14.73 -12.62
CA LEU A 89 -2.05 14.59 -12.11
C LEU A 89 -3.04 14.29 -13.23
N GLU A 90 -2.82 14.85 -14.43
CA GLU A 90 -3.64 14.51 -15.60
C GLU A 90 -3.39 13.05 -16.03
N LEU A 91 -2.13 12.61 -16.04
CA LEU A 91 -1.78 11.20 -16.24
C LEU A 91 -2.51 10.32 -15.23
N ALA A 92 -2.39 10.63 -13.92
CA ALA A 92 -3.03 9.88 -12.85
C ALA A 92 -4.54 9.79 -13.02
N ARG A 93 -5.21 10.89 -13.35
CA ARG A 93 -6.67 10.91 -13.56
C ARG A 93 -7.08 10.05 -14.74
N ARG A 94 -6.36 10.15 -15.86
CA ARG A 94 -6.63 9.39 -17.08
C ARG A 94 -6.48 7.89 -16.85
N GLU A 95 -5.35 7.47 -16.31
CA GLU A 95 -5.07 6.05 -16.08
C GLU A 95 -5.95 5.45 -14.96
N THR A 96 -6.25 6.22 -13.91
CA THR A 96 -7.23 5.79 -12.90
C THR A 96 -8.61 5.57 -13.52
N ALA A 97 -9.05 6.48 -14.39
CA ALA A 97 -10.34 6.33 -15.06
C ALA A 97 -10.36 5.13 -16.01
N ALA A 98 -9.25 4.84 -16.70
CA ALA A 98 -9.09 3.64 -17.52
C ALA A 98 -9.18 2.37 -16.68
N TYR A 99 -8.37 2.29 -15.62
CA TYR A 99 -8.40 1.19 -14.65
C TYR A 99 -9.81 0.90 -14.13
N LEU A 100 -10.51 1.94 -13.72
CA LEU A 100 -11.87 1.77 -13.18
C LEU A 100 -12.86 1.24 -14.23
N ARG A 101 -12.72 1.62 -15.49
CA ARG A 101 -13.53 1.04 -16.60
C ARG A 101 -13.21 -0.44 -16.81
N ASP A 102 -11.93 -0.81 -16.75
CA ASP A 102 -11.50 -2.20 -16.90
C ASP A 102 -12.05 -3.07 -15.76
N MET A 103 -12.03 -2.56 -14.51
CA MET A 103 -12.61 -3.25 -13.38
C MET A 103 -14.12 -3.39 -13.48
N ASP A 104 -14.83 -2.38 -13.98
CA ASP A 104 -16.27 -2.47 -14.26
C ASP A 104 -16.56 -3.53 -15.33
N ALA A 105 -15.76 -3.60 -16.40
CA ALA A 105 -15.90 -4.61 -17.44
C ALA A 105 -15.71 -6.04 -16.92
N LEU A 106 -14.87 -6.21 -15.88
CA LEU A 106 -14.67 -7.47 -15.16
C LEU A 106 -15.72 -7.72 -14.07
N ASN A 107 -16.72 -6.83 -13.95
CA ASN A 107 -17.74 -6.90 -12.89
C ASN A 107 -17.16 -6.87 -11.46
N VAL A 108 -15.99 -6.25 -11.26
CA VAL A 108 -15.42 -6.00 -9.96
C VAL A 108 -16.16 -4.85 -9.27
N ALA A 109 -16.64 -5.06 -8.07
CA ALA A 109 -17.35 -4.04 -7.31
C ALA A 109 -16.43 -2.86 -6.94
N ARG A 110 -16.96 -1.64 -7.07
CA ARG A 110 -16.23 -0.44 -6.66
C ARG A 110 -15.90 -0.48 -5.17
N PRO A 111 -14.71 -0.02 -4.76
CA PRO A 111 -14.40 0.12 -3.35
C PRO A 111 -15.33 1.14 -2.67
N THR A 112 -15.52 1.00 -1.37
CA THR A 112 -16.29 1.96 -0.56
C THR A 112 -15.55 3.30 -0.50
N TRP A 113 -14.22 3.26 -0.41
CA TRP A 113 -13.32 4.41 -0.42
C TRP A 113 -12.18 4.19 -1.39
N LEU A 114 -11.85 5.24 -2.13
CA LEU A 114 -10.77 5.27 -3.11
C LEU A 114 -9.92 6.54 -2.89
N PRO A 115 -9.24 6.68 -1.71
CA PRO A 115 -8.44 7.86 -1.42
C PRO A 115 -7.24 7.96 -2.36
N ARG A 116 -6.84 9.19 -2.67
CA ARG A 116 -5.64 9.50 -3.42
C ARG A 116 -4.50 9.87 -2.48
N ALA A 117 -3.29 9.44 -2.79
CA ALA A 117 -2.12 9.76 -1.98
C ALA A 117 -1.94 11.29 -1.82
N THR A 118 -2.13 12.06 -2.91
CA THR A 118 -2.02 13.53 -2.86
C THR A 118 -3.05 14.19 -1.94
N GLU A 119 -4.23 13.61 -1.76
CA GLU A 119 -5.28 14.12 -0.87
C GLU A 119 -4.99 13.80 0.60
N GLU A 120 -4.19 12.76 0.87
CA GLU A 120 -3.88 12.27 2.21
C GLU A 120 -2.52 12.76 2.76
N VAL A 121 -1.79 13.56 1.98
CA VAL A 121 -0.46 14.09 2.38
C VAL A 121 -0.47 14.75 3.75
N PRO A 122 -1.44 15.62 4.12
CA PRO A 122 -1.45 16.21 5.45
C PRO A 122 -1.46 15.16 6.57
N SER A 123 -2.27 14.11 6.43
CA SER A 123 -2.33 12.99 7.38
C SER A 123 -1.03 12.19 7.42
N MET A 124 -0.36 12.03 6.26
CA MET A 124 0.94 11.35 6.18
C MET A 124 2.04 12.14 6.90
N VAL A 125 2.08 13.46 6.73
CA VAL A 125 3.02 14.34 7.42
C VAL A 125 2.79 14.27 8.93
N GLU A 126 1.54 14.40 9.39
CA GLU A 126 1.20 14.27 10.81
C GLU A 126 1.66 12.93 11.39
N LEU A 127 1.45 11.83 10.66
CA LEU A 127 1.90 10.51 11.08
C LEU A 127 3.43 10.42 11.15
N ALA A 128 4.15 10.96 10.14
CA ALA A 128 5.61 10.99 10.13
C ALA A 128 6.17 11.76 11.34
N VAL A 129 5.61 12.93 11.66
CA VAL A 129 5.98 13.70 12.85
C VAL A 129 5.78 12.86 14.13
N ARG A 130 4.62 12.23 14.29
CA ARG A 130 4.34 11.37 15.45
C ARG A 130 5.30 10.19 15.57
N LEU A 131 5.72 9.59 14.46
CA LEU A 131 6.71 8.51 14.48
C LEU A 131 8.08 9.01 14.94
N VAL A 132 8.49 10.21 14.53
CA VAL A 132 9.75 10.84 15.00
C VAL A 132 9.66 11.18 16.49
N GLU A 133 8.57 11.80 16.94
CA GLU A 133 8.34 12.14 18.35
C GLU A 133 8.32 10.89 19.25
N ALA A 134 7.77 9.78 18.76
CA ALA A 134 7.74 8.50 19.47
C ALA A 134 9.09 7.75 19.47
N GLY A 135 10.09 8.23 18.71
CA GLY A 135 11.38 7.58 18.56
C GLY A 135 11.37 6.35 17.64
N ASN A 136 10.30 6.15 16.85
CA ASN A 136 10.20 5.06 15.90
C ASN A 136 10.73 5.44 14.50
N ALA A 137 11.01 6.71 14.28
CA ALA A 137 11.59 7.22 13.05
C ALA A 137 12.66 8.28 13.38
N TYR A 138 13.52 8.57 12.43
CA TYR A 138 14.56 9.56 12.54
C TYR A 138 14.76 10.33 11.24
N VAL A 139 15.32 11.53 11.33
CA VAL A 139 15.53 12.42 10.18
C VAL A 139 17.01 12.48 9.83
N VAL A 140 17.35 12.31 8.56
CA VAL A 140 18.68 12.53 8.00
C VAL A 140 18.55 13.30 6.68
N ASP A 141 19.20 14.43 6.57
CA ASP A 141 19.24 15.29 5.38
C ASP A 141 17.84 15.62 4.80
N GLY A 142 16.84 15.81 5.70
CA GLY A 142 15.46 16.12 5.32
C GLY A 142 14.63 14.89 4.88
N THR A 143 15.18 13.68 4.97
CA THR A 143 14.46 12.42 4.75
C THR A 143 14.16 11.76 6.08
N VAL A 144 12.92 11.29 6.26
CA VAL A 144 12.48 10.55 7.45
C VAL A 144 12.57 9.06 7.18
N PHE A 145 13.33 8.35 8.01
CA PHE A 145 13.45 6.90 7.98
C PHE A 145 12.74 6.27 9.18
N PHE A 146 12.00 5.19 8.94
CA PHE A 146 11.49 4.33 10.01
C PHE A 146 12.63 3.46 10.54
N ASP A 147 12.80 3.42 11.86
CA ASP A 147 13.75 2.55 12.56
C ASP A 147 13.11 1.18 12.79
N VAL A 148 13.46 0.20 11.96
CA VAL A 148 12.90 -1.15 12.07
C VAL A 148 13.23 -1.83 13.39
N THR A 149 14.29 -1.42 14.06
CA THR A 149 14.69 -1.97 15.37
C THR A 149 13.77 -1.51 16.50
N SER A 150 13.02 -0.42 16.27
CA SER A 150 12.01 0.08 17.20
C SER A 150 10.75 -0.78 17.26
N TYR A 151 10.56 -1.69 16.31
CA TYR A 151 9.43 -2.63 16.25
C TYR A 151 9.89 -4.08 16.37
N PRO A 152 9.81 -4.71 17.55
CA PRO A 152 10.34 -6.06 17.77
C PRO A 152 9.76 -7.14 16.87
N GLY A 153 8.51 -6.96 16.38
CA GLY A 153 7.84 -7.88 15.45
C GLY A 153 8.14 -7.64 13.97
N PHE A 154 9.12 -6.77 13.65
CA PHE A 154 9.43 -6.49 12.24
C PHE A 154 9.92 -7.76 11.51
N GLY A 155 9.28 -8.06 10.37
CA GLY A 155 9.61 -9.24 9.56
C GLY A 155 8.86 -10.53 9.94
N GLU A 156 8.23 -10.64 11.11
CA GLU A 156 7.51 -11.84 11.53
C GLU A 156 6.41 -12.24 10.54
N LEU A 157 5.67 -11.27 10.01
CA LEU A 157 4.57 -11.53 9.07
C LEU A 157 5.07 -12.15 7.75
N SER A 158 6.24 -11.75 7.27
CA SER A 158 6.80 -12.26 6.02
C SER A 158 7.39 -13.68 6.18
N GLY A 159 7.81 -14.03 7.39
CA GLY A 159 8.55 -15.26 7.68
C GLY A 159 9.92 -15.34 6.99
N LEU A 160 10.40 -14.22 6.45
CA LEU A 160 11.71 -14.13 5.81
C LEU A 160 12.80 -13.87 6.86
N ASP A 161 13.95 -14.52 6.70
CA ASP A 161 15.12 -14.17 7.48
C ASP A 161 15.72 -12.82 7.04
N HIS A 162 16.68 -12.32 7.82
CA HIS A 162 17.24 -11.00 7.62
C HIS A 162 17.97 -10.84 6.26
N GLU A 163 18.64 -11.89 5.79
CA GLU A 163 19.37 -11.88 4.51
C GLU A 163 18.39 -11.86 3.33
N GLN A 164 17.33 -12.65 3.43
CA GLN A 164 16.23 -12.66 2.45
C GLN A 164 15.52 -11.31 2.37
N GLN A 165 15.24 -10.68 3.53
CA GLN A 165 14.61 -9.35 3.57
C GLN A 165 15.51 -8.30 2.92
N ARG A 166 16.83 -8.33 3.19
CA ARG A 166 17.80 -7.42 2.60
C ARG A 166 17.89 -7.60 1.08
N ALA A 167 17.99 -8.84 0.61
CA ALA A 167 18.03 -9.16 -0.81
C ALA A 167 16.77 -8.69 -1.53
N LEU A 168 15.59 -8.94 -0.95
CA LEU A 168 14.31 -8.52 -1.50
C LEU A 168 14.17 -6.99 -1.52
N LEU A 169 14.65 -6.28 -0.49
CA LEU A 169 14.67 -4.82 -0.46
C LEU A 169 15.46 -4.26 -1.64
N ALA A 170 16.68 -4.79 -1.89
CA ALA A 170 17.52 -4.37 -3.01
C ALA A 170 16.86 -4.69 -4.37
N GLU A 171 16.27 -5.86 -4.52
CA GLU A 171 15.53 -6.25 -5.74
C GLU A 171 14.36 -5.31 -6.05
N ARG A 172 13.72 -4.78 -5.00
CA ARG A 172 12.57 -3.88 -5.09
C ARG A 172 12.92 -2.40 -5.19
N GLY A 173 14.19 -2.07 -5.47
CA GLY A 173 14.66 -0.69 -5.66
C GLY A 173 15.00 0.07 -4.37
N GLY A 174 14.96 -0.59 -3.21
CA GLY A 174 15.49 -0.03 -1.99
C GLY A 174 17.02 -0.16 -1.95
N ASP A 175 17.67 0.72 -1.18
CA ASP A 175 19.12 0.67 -0.97
C ASP A 175 19.41 0.24 0.48
N PRO A 176 19.80 -1.03 0.73
CA PRO A 176 20.18 -1.49 2.05
C PRO A 176 21.53 -0.93 2.53
N ASP A 177 22.35 -0.38 1.61
CA ASP A 177 23.67 0.16 1.89
C ASP A 177 23.69 1.70 1.96
N ASP A 178 22.52 2.36 1.90
CA ASP A 178 22.40 3.80 2.07
C ASP A 178 23.05 4.25 3.39
N PRO A 179 24.10 5.08 3.36
CA PRO A 179 24.85 5.48 4.56
C PRO A 179 24.05 6.31 5.56
N ARG A 180 22.88 6.83 5.15
CA ARG A 180 21.95 7.55 6.03
C ARG A 180 21.16 6.63 6.95
N LYS A 181 21.05 5.35 6.62
CA LYS A 181 20.32 4.36 7.40
C LYS A 181 21.12 3.90 8.62
N ARG A 182 20.43 3.72 9.74
CA ARG A 182 20.97 3.11 10.96
C ARG A 182 20.98 1.60 10.89
N HIS A 183 20.01 1.03 10.16
CA HIS A 183 19.87 -0.39 9.93
C HIS A 183 19.57 -0.65 8.44
N PRO A 184 20.11 -1.69 7.79
CA PRO A 184 19.94 -1.94 6.36
C PRO A 184 18.48 -2.02 5.89
N LEU A 185 17.56 -2.44 6.76
CA LEU A 185 16.14 -2.57 6.46
C LEU A 185 15.32 -1.33 6.81
N ASP A 186 15.93 -0.27 7.35
CA ASP A 186 15.21 0.99 7.56
C ASP A 186 14.68 1.49 6.22
N PHE A 187 13.47 2.01 6.24
CA PHE A 187 12.81 2.45 5.02
C PHE A 187 12.32 3.90 5.12
N VAL A 188 12.25 4.55 3.97
CA VAL A 188 11.80 5.93 3.87
C VAL A 188 10.30 6.01 4.17
N VAL A 189 9.94 6.90 5.10
CA VAL A 189 8.56 7.25 5.45
C VAL A 189 8.16 8.55 4.76
N TRP A 190 9.09 9.51 4.71
CA TRP A 190 8.90 10.80 4.07
C TRP A 190 10.20 11.22 3.40
N GLN A 191 10.13 11.52 2.11
CA GLN A 191 11.30 11.83 1.30
C GLN A 191 11.41 13.33 1.06
N ARG A 192 12.64 13.84 1.06
CA ARG A 192 12.94 15.19 0.59
C ARG A 192 12.68 15.26 -0.92
N SER A 193 11.93 16.27 -1.36
CA SER A 193 11.71 16.54 -2.79
C SER A 193 12.94 17.11 -3.47
N GLU A 194 13.18 16.70 -4.70
CA GLU A 194 14.20 17.27 -5.56
C GLU A 194 13.68 18.51 -6.33
N PRO A 195 14.55 19.39 -6.83
CA PRO A 195 14.11 20.55 -7.61
C PRO A 195 13.27 20.16 -8.82
N GLY A 196 12.04 20.69 -8.89
CA GLY A 196 11.09 20.40 -9.97
C GLY A 196 10.09 19.29 -9.69
N GLU A 197 10.22 18.59 -8.57
CA GLU A 197 9.25 17.63 -8.11
C GLU A 197 8.12 18.28 -7.30
N PRO A 198 6.96 17.62 -7.19
CA PRO A 198 5.94 18.02 -6.23
C PRO A 198 6.52 18.07 -4.82
N TRP A 199 6.10 19.06 -4.06
CA TRP A 199 6.53 19.20 -2.69
C TRP A 199 5.36 19.64 -1.78
N TRP A 200 5.46 19.32 -0.52
CA TRP A 200 4.52 19.73 0.52
C TRP A 200 5.28 20.27 1.73
N GLU A 201 4.70 21.27 2.36
CA GLU A 201 5.23 21.79 3.62
C GLU A 201 5.15 20.70 4.71
N SER A 202 6.28 20.43 5.39
CA SER A 202 6.39 19.34 6.35
C SER A 202 7.44 19.63 7.44
#